data_90a5725bac3c5579c963d0a0bf645102
#
_entry.id   90a5725bac3c5579c963d0a0bf645102
#
_cell.length_a   1.000
_cell.length_b   1.000
_cell.length_c   1.000
_cell.angle_alpha   90.00
_cell.angle_beta   90.00
_cell.angle_gamma   90.00
#
_symmetry.space_group_name_H-M   'P 1'
#
loop_
_entity.id
_entity.type
_entity.pdbx_description
1 polymer ?
#
loop_
_entity_poly.entity_id
_entity_poly.type
_entity_poly.pdbx_seq_one_letter_code
_entity_poly.pdbx_strand_id
1 'polypeptide(L)'
;MYKRQVLSIIPFETEEEAISIANDTPYGLLNFIQTQDQKKANRVARKLRSGMVDINGAGLAPDAPFGGYKHSGIGREAGKLGLEEYLEVKVVSGWND
;
A
#
# COMPACT_ATOMS: atom_id res chain seq x y z
N MET A 1 -6.78 -7.04 24.25
CA MET A 1 -6.93 -7.14 22.79
C MET A 1 -5.90 -8.12 22.23
N TYR A 2 -6.31 -9.16 21.49
CA TYR A 2 -5.48 -10.32 21.10
C TYR A 2 -5.11 -10.32 19.60
N LYS A 3 -4.74 -9.17 19.05
CA LYS A 3 -4.52 -9.03 17.60
C LYS A 3 -3.30 -9.76 17.02
N ARG A 4 -2.29 -10.05 17.84
CA ARG A 4 -1.03 -10.66 17.40
C ARG A 4 -0.81 -12.10 17.90
N GLN A 5 -1.72 -12.61 18.72
CA GLN A 5 -1.63 -13.93 19.30
C GLN A 5 -2.18 -15.03 18.40
N VAL A 6 -2.94 -14.65 17.38
CA VAL A 6 -3.54 -15.58 16.42
C VAL A 6 -3.20 -15.11 15.00
N LEU A 7 -2.60 -16.01 14.21
CA LEU A 7 -2.34 -15.84 12.81
C LEU A 7 -3.31 -16.71 12.00
N SER A 8 -4.05 -16.11 11.08
CA SER A 8 -4.88 -16.83 10.12
C SER A 8 -4.04 -17.24 8.91
N ILE A 9 -4.05 -18.53 8.59
CA ILE A 9 -3.39 -19.08 7.41
C ILE A 9 -4.47 -19.56 6.46
N ILE A 10 -4.50 -19.03 5.24
CA ILE A 10 -5.49 -19.36 4.21
C ILE A 10 -4.74 -19.97 3.02
N PRO A 11 -4.95 -21.25 2.68
CA PRO A 11 -4.36 -21.86 1.50
C PRO A 11 -5.04 -21.31 0.25
N PHE A 12 -4.31 -21.35 -0.86
CA PHE A 12 -4.82 -21.01 -2.19
C PHE A 12 -4.19 -21.94 -3.22
N GLU A 13 -4.86 -22.13 -4.37
CA GLU A 13 -4.37 -22.99 -5.44
C GLU A 13 -3.81 -22.19 -6.62
N THR A 14 -4.32 -20.97 -6.85
CA THR A 14 -3.89 -20.13 -7.97
C THR A 14 -3.44 -18.73 -7.50
N GLU A 15 -2.65 -18.06 -8.31
CA GLU A 15 -2.23 -16.69 -8.07
C GLU A 15 -3.43 -15.72 -8.01
N GLU A 16 -4.40 -15.94 -8.89
CA GLU A 16 -5.62 -15.14 -8.96
C GLU A 16 -6.46 -15.28 -7.69
N GLU A 17 -6.57 -16.47 -7.17
CA GLU A 17 -7.25 -16.74 -5.91
C GLU A 17 -6.53 -16.05 -4.74
N ALA A 18 -5.21 -16.16 -4.66
CA ALA A 18 -4.42 -15.49 -3.63
C ALA A 18 -4.63 -13.97 -3.63
N ILE A 19 -4.65 -13.35 -4.82
CA ILE A 19 -4.89 -11.91 -4.98
C ILE A 19 -6.33 -11.56 -4.58
N SER A 20 -7.30 -12.38 -4.95
CA SER A 20 -8.70 -12.20 -4.57
C SER A 20 -8.88 -12.23 -3.07
N ILE A 21 -8.33 -13.24 -2.39
CA ILE A 21 -8.37 -13.38 -0.93
C ILE A 21 -7.69 -12.18 -0.25
N ALA A 22 -6.50 -11.79 -0.72
CA ALA A 22 -5.77 -10.66 -0.15
C ALA A 22 -6.53 -9.33 -0.28
N ASN A 23 -7.32 -9.18 -1.34
CA ASN A 23 -8.13 -7.99 -1.59
C ASN A 23 -9.52 -8.02 -0.95
N ASP A 24 -9.99 -9.18 -0.50
CA ASP A 24 -11.31 -9.37 0.13
C ASP A 24 -11.28 -8.95 1.62
N THR A 25 -11.08 -7.66 1.82
CA THR A 25 -11.06 -7.02 3.14
C THR A 25 -11.45 -5.55 3.00
N PRO A 26 -12.11 -4.94 4.01
CA PRO A 26 -12.37 -3.51 4.01
C PRO A 26 -11.10 -2.66 4.23
N TYR A 27 -9.96 -3.28 4.50
CA TYR A 27 -8.68 -2.62 4.76
C TYR A 27 -7.73 -2.74 3.58
N GLY A 28 -6.68 -1.92 3.58
CA GLY A 28 -5.65 -1.96 2.55
C GLY A 28 -4.44 -1.09 2.93
N LEU A 29 -3.80 -1.36 4.07
CA LEU A 29 -2.63 -0.59 4.49
C LEU A 29 -1.36 -1.12 3.82
N LEU A 30 -0.99 -2.34 4.11
CA LEU A 30 0.26 -2.94 3.68
C LEU A 30 0.06 -4.43 3.38
N ASN A 31 0.63 -4.87 2.27
CA ASN A 31 0.76 -6.28 1.91
C ASN A 31 2.23 -6.68 1.83
N PHE A 32 2.50 -7.95 2.08
CA PHE A 32 3.82 -8.56 1.94
C PHE A 32 3.78 -9.64 0.86
N ILE A 33 4.83 -9.68 0.05
CA ILE A 33 5.03 -10.71 -0.97
C ILE A 33 6.38 -11.39 -0.71
N GLN A 34 6.37 -12.72 -0.62
CA GLN A 34 7.56 -13.54 -0.52
C GLN A 34 7.66 -14.44 -1.75
N THR A 35 8.64 -14.21 -2.60
CA THR A 35 8.91 -15.04 -3.78
C THR A 35 10.30 -14.78 -4.34
N GLN A 36 10.92 -15.81 -4.93
CA GLN A 36 12.17 -15.67 -5.67
C GLN A 36 11.96 -15.20 -7.13
N ASP A 37 10.72 -15.28 -7.64
CA ASP A 37 10.37 -14.83 -8.98
C ASP A 37 10.01 -13.33 -8.96
N GLN A 38 10.95 -12.49 -9.38
CA GLN A 38 10.77 -11.03 -9.43
C GLN A 38 9.66 -10.61 -10.39
N LYS A 39 9.45 -11.33 -11.50
CA LYS A 39 8.36 -11.02 -12.43
C LYS A 39 7.00 -11.28 -11.80
N LYS A 40 6.89 -12.38 -11.06
CA LYS A 40 5.70 -12.69 -10.26
C LYS A 40 5.47 -11.62 -9.18
N ALA A 41 6.50 -11.27 -8.41
CA ALA A 41 6.40 -10.23 -7.38
C ALA A 41 5.83 -8.92 -7.94
N ASN A 42 6.40 -8.43 -9.03
CA ASN A 42 5.97 -7.18 -9.68
C ASN A 42 4.54 -7.26 -10.24
N ARG A 43 4.15 -8.40 -10.78
CA ARG A 43 2.81 -8.62 -11.32
C ARG A 43 1.76 -8.65 -10.21
N VAL A 44 2.04 -9.37 -9.12
CA VAL A 44 1.14 -9.48 -7.97
C VAL A 44 1.02 -8.13 -7.26
N ALA A 45 2.15 -7.45 -7.01
CA ALA A 45 2.16 -6.15 -6.32
C ALA A 45 1.20 -5.13 -6.97
N ARG A 46 1.14 -5.10 -8.31
CA ARG A 46 0.23 -4.20 -9.04
C ARG A 46 -1.25 -4.52 -8.88
N LYS A 47 -1.58 -5.76 -8.51
CA LYS A 47 -2.96 -6.22 -8.36
C LYS A 47 -3.47 -6.13 -6.93
N LEU A 48 -2.58 -5.99 -5.94
CA LEU A 48 -2.94 -5.84 -4.55
C LEU A 48 -3.51 -4.44 -4.27
N ARG A 49 -4.62 -4.40 -3.56
CA ARG A 49 -5.37 -3.18 -3.23
C ARG A 49 -4.98 -2.66 -1.85
N SER A 50 -3.73 -2.25 -1.72
CA SER A 50 -3.18 -1.61 -0.52
C SER A 50 -2.33 -0.40 -0.89
N GLY A 51 -2.14 0.50 0.06
CA GLY A 51 -1.31 1.69 -0.12
C GLY A 51 0.17 1.37 -0.22
N MET A 52 0.58 0.22 0.35
CA MET A 52 1.97 -0.22 0.36
C MET A 52 2.07 -1.72 0.07
N VAL A 53 3.16 -2.12 -0.56
CA VAL A 53 3.52 -3.53 -0.77
C VAL A 53 5.01 -3.69 -0.51
N ASP A 54 5.36 -4.58 0.40
CA ASP A 54 6.74 -4.96 0.68
C ASP A 54 7.05 -6.29 0.00
N ILE A 55 8.10 -6.32 -0.81
CA ILE A 55 8.56 -7.52 -1.50
C ILE A 55 9.81 -8.04 -0.79
N ASN A 56 9.73 -9.26 -0.27
CA ASN A 56 10.83 -9.99 0.36
C ASN A 56 11.47 -9.27 1.57
N GLY A 57 10.70 -8.42 2.26
CA GLY A 57 11.20 -7.70 3.43
C GLY A 57 12.18 -6.57 3.09
N ALA A 58 12.06 -5.97 1.92
CA ALA A 58 12.91 -4.85 1.49
C ALA A 58 12.77 -3.61 2.38
N GLY A 59 11.61 -3.47 3.05
CA GLY A 59 11.27 -2.29 3.81
C GLY A 59 10.83 -1.11 2.94
N LEU A 60 10.29 -0.09 3.57
CA LEU A 60 9.89 1.14 2.89
C LEU A 60 11.05 2.13 2.89
N ALA A 61 11.25 2.84 1.77
CA ALA A 61 12.20 3.93 1.72
C ALA A 61 11.82 5.04 2.71
N PRO A 62 12.78 5.75 3.34
CA PRO A 62 12.48 6.77 4.37
C PRO A 62 11.60 7.92 3.88
N ASP A 63 11.63 8.21 2.58
CA ASP A 63 10.84 9.25 1.92
C ASP A 63 9.60 8.71 1.19
N ALA A 64 9.34 7.40 1.28
CA ALA A 64 8.16 6.80 0.71
C ALA A 64 6.91 7.24 1.48
N PRO A 65 5.82 7.60 0.79
CA PRO A 65 4.57 7.96 1.44
C PRO A 65 3.97 6.75 2.15
N PHE A 66 3.64 6.93 3.42
CA PHE A 66 2.97 5.93 4.24
C PHE A 66 1.46 6.19 4.26
N GLY A 67 0.66 5.19 4.02
CA GLY A 67 -0.81 5.27 4.11
C GLY A 67 -1.51 4.15 3.37
N GLY A 68 -2.82 4.06 3.55
CA GLY A 68 -3.63 2.94 3.10
C GLY A 68 -4.68 3.27 2.06
N TYR A 69 -5.36 2.24 1.62
CA TYR A 69 -6.58 2.27 0.83
C TYR A 69 -7.78 1.89 1.69
N LYS A 70 -8.97 2.13 1.18
CA LYS A 70 -10.23 1.70 1.80
C LYS A 70 -10.34 2.25 3.24
N HIS A 71 -10.76 1.44 4.21
CA HIS A 71 -10.89 1.84 5.61
C HIS A 71 -9.55 2.01 6.36
N SER A 72 -8.43 1.70 5.73
CA SER A 72 -7.11 1.97 6.32
C SER A 72 -6.70 3.43 6.27
N GLY A 73 -7.44 4.26 5.54
CA GLY A 73 -7.24 5.71 5.47
C GLY A 73 -7.21 6.25 4.05
N ILE A 74 -7.29 7.57 3.93
CA ILE A 74 -7.35 8.28 2.64
C ILE A 74 -6.12 9.14 2.39
N GLY A 75 -5.44 9.60 3.44
CA GLY A 75 -4.27 10.46 3.37
C GLY A 75 -2.95 9.69 3.27
N ARG A 76 -1.88 10.45 3.18
CA ARG A 76 -0.51 9.93 3.24
C ARG A 76 0.29 10.74 4.24
N GLU A 77 1.23 10.08 4.94
CA GLU A 77 2.28 10.73 5.71
C GLU A 77 3.65 10.39 5.14
N ALA A 78 4.66 11.14 5.51
CA ALA A 78 6.02 11.08 4.99
C ALA A 78 6.17 11.42 3.49
N GLY A 79 7.39 11.75 3.09
CA GLY A 79 7.73 12.14 1.73
C GLY A 79 6.99 13.39 1.25
N LYS A 80 7.08 13.63 -0.05
CA LYS A 80 6.44 14.79 -0.70
C LYS A 80 4.92 14.76 -0.58
N LEU A 81 4.31 13.58 -0.79
CA LEU A 81 2.85 13.43 -0.71
C LEU A 81 2.33 13.69 0.69
N GLY A 82 3.08 13.28 1.74
CA GLY A 82 2.70 13.58 3.11
C GLY A 82 2.78 15.09 3.43
N LEU A 83 3.77 15.79 2.88
CA LEU A 83 3.85 17.24 3.01
C LEU A 83 2.68 17.96 2.32
N GLU A 84 2.29 17.49 1.13
CA GLU A 84 1.21 18.09 0.35
C GLU A 84 -0.14 18.06 1.07
N GLU A 85 -0.38 17.11 1.97
CA GLU A 85 -1.59 17.06 2.82
C GLU A 85 -1.75 18.27 3.76
N TYR A 86 -0.68 18.99 4.03
CA TYR A 86 -0.66 20.19 4.89
C TYR A 86 -0.63 21.50 4.10
N LEU A 87 -0.68 21.44 2.77
CA LEU A 87 -0.58 22.60 1.90
C LEU A 87 -1.91 22.89 1.21
N GLU A 88 -2.22 24.17 1.11
CA GLU A 88 -3.35 24.66 0.29
C GLU A 88 -2.87 25.08 -1.09
N VAL A 89 -3.51 24.59 -2.13
CA VAL A 89 -3.22 24.94 -3.52
C VAL A 89 -3.94 26.24 -3.88
N LYS A 90 -3.19 27.24 -4.35
CA LYS A 90 -3.74 28.50 -4.85
C LYS A 90 -3.34 28.71 -6.30
N VAL A 91 -4.31 29.02 -7.14
CA VAL A 91 -4.08 29.44 -8.53
C VAL A 91 -4.13 30.96 -8.61
N VAL A 92 -3.11 31.56 -9.20
CA VAL A 92 -3.05 33.01 -9.47
C VAL A 92 -2.92 33.21 -10.96
N SER A 93 -3.88 33.93 -11.57
CA SER A 93 -3.84 34.31 -12.98
C SER A 93 -3.42 35.77 -13.12
N GLY A 94 -2.69 36.11 -14.18
CA GLY A 94 -2.26 37.50 -14.44
C GLY A 94 -1.17 38.02 -13.51
N TRP A 95 -0.40 37.13 -12.88
CA TRP A 95 0.79 37.52 -12.12
C TRP A 95 1.84 38.09 -13.09
N ASN A 96 2.24 39.33 -12.90
CA ASN A 96 3.34 39.99 -13.59
C ASN A 96 4.37 40.40 -12.53
N ASP A 97 5.61 40.04 -12.72
CA ASP A 97 6.75 40.49 -11.91
C ASP A 97 7.15 41.91 -12.29
#